data_ca4c535fb7f6735bf8f757a4fca4d993
#
_entry.id   ca4c535fb7f6735bf8f757a4fca4d993
#
_cell.length_a   1.000
_cell.length_b   1.000
_cell.length_c   1.000
_cell.angle_alpha   90.00
_cell.angle_beta   90.00
_cell.angle_gamma   90.00
#
_symmetry.space_group_name_H-M   'P 1'
#
loop_
_entity.id
_entity.type
_entity.pdbx_description
1 polymer ?
#
loop_
_entity_poly.entity_id
_entity_poly.type
_entity_poly.pdbx_seq_one_letter_code
_entity_poly.pdbx_strand_id
1 'polypeptide(L)'
;AKIDYDKCVSCGMCLVNCPFGAIADKSQIFQVIRAIQSGERVYAAVAPAFVGQFGPKVTPGKLRAAVKQLGFADVFEVAIGADLCATQEAEDFVREVPEELPFMGTSCCPAWSVMAKKLHPDHAHCISMALTPMTLTARLIKHEHPNAKVVFIGPCAAKKLEAMRK
;
A
#
# COMPACT_ATOMS: atom_id res chain seq x y z
N ALA A 1 -2.91 -22.04 -16.08
CA ALA A 1 -3.23 -22.10 -14.65
C ALA A 1 -4.42 -21.18 -14.35
N LYS A 2 -5.28 -21.60 -13.42
CA LYS A 2 -6.43 -20.79 -12.96
C LYS A 2 -6.20 -20.41 -11.51
N ILE A 3 -6.37 -19.13 -11.19
CA ILE A 3 -6.30 -18.66 -9.82
C ILE A 3 -7.64 -18.91 -9.14
N ASP A 4 -7.60 -19.59 -8.00
CA ASP A 4 -8.75 -19.74 -7.11
C ASP A 4 -8.83 -18.50 -6.22
N TYR A 5 -9.72 -17.58 -6.53
CA TYR A 5 -9.85 -16.31 -5.82
C TYR A 5 -10.41 -16.46 -4.40
N ASP A 6 -11.08 -17.57 -4.09
CA ASP A 6 -11.56 -17.84 -2.74
C ASP A 6 -10.40 -18.18 -1.79
N LYS A 7 -9.32 -18.76 -2.35
CA LYS A 7 -8.10 -19.09 -1.61
C LYS A 7 -7.01 -18.03 -1.76
N CYS A 8 -7.04 -17.26 -2.82
CA CYS A 8 -6.03 -16.26 -3.11
C CYS A 8 -6.06 -15.12 -2.08
N VAL A 9 -4.87 -14.76 -1.58
CA VAL A 9 -4.65 -13.62 -0.68
C VAL A 9 -3.91 -12.45 -1.36
N SER A 10 -3.72 -12.54 -2.67
CA SER A 10 -3.05 -11.51 -3.50
C SER A 10 -1.61 -11.20 -3.09
N CYS A 11 -0.89 -12.16 -2.48
CA CYS A 11 0.48 -11.93 -2.00
C CYS A 11 1.53 -11.77 -3.13
N GLY A 12 1.21 -12.16 -4.37
CA GLY A 12 2.13 -12.05 -5.51
C GLY A 12 3.17 -13.17 -5.61
N MET A 13 3.19 -14.15 -4.69
CA MET A 13 4.19 -15.23 -4.69
C MET A 13 4.16 -16.10 -5.95
N CYS A 14 2.99 -16.31 -6.55
CA CYS A 14 2.86 -17.01 -7.82
C CYS A 14 3.57 -16.29 -8.97
N LEU A 15 3.58 -14.97 -8.96
CA LEU A 15 4.27 -14.13 -9.94
C LEU A 15 5.78 -14.21 -9.76
N VAL A 16 6.26 -14.09 -8.52
CA VAL A 16 7.70 -14.09 -8.19
C VAL A 16 8.32 -15.46 -8.44
N ASN A 17 7.60 -16.56 -8.16
CA ASN A 17 8.12 -17.92 -8.26
C ASN A 17 7.84 -18.59 -9.62
N CYS A 18 7.21 -17.92 -10.57
CA CYS A 18 6.96 -18.51 -11.88
C CYS A 18 8.20 -18.41 -12.77
N PRO A 19 8.96 -19.52 -13.02
CA PRO A 19 10.19 -19.47 -13.83
C PRO A 19 9.91 -19.19 -15.31
N PHE A 20 8.67 -19.35 -15.73
CA PHE A 20 8.26 -19.20 -17.14
C PHE A 20 7.64 -17.83 -17.45
N GLY A 21 7.49 -16.94 -16.47
CA GLY A 21 6.78 -15.68 -16.65
C GLY A 21 5.31 -15.83 -17.08
N ALA A 22 4.68 -16.98 -16.77
CA ALA A 22 3.32 -17.28 -17.19
C ALA A 22 2.26 -16.47 -16.41
N ILE A 23 2.66 -15.82 -15.33
CA ILE A 23 1.81 -14.94 -14.52
C ILE A 23 2.43 -13.56 -14.53
N ALA A 24 1.67 -12.59 -15.02
CA ALA A 24 2.09 -11.19 -15.08
C ALA A 24 1.17 -10.32 -14.23
N ASP A 25 1.75 -9.26 -13.68
CA ASP A 25 0.98 -8.23 -13.01
C ASP A 25 0.26 -7.34 -14.02
N LYS A 26 -0.98 -6.96 -13.73
CA LYS A 26 -1.72 -6.00 -14.54
C LYS A 26 -1.22 -4.60 -14.24
N SER A 27 -0.36 -4.07 -15.12
CA SER A 27 0.15 -2.71 -14.99
C SER A 27 -0.96 -1.66 -15.10
N GLN A 28 -0.83 -0.58 -14.33
CA GLN A 28 -1.71 0.59 -14.38
C GLN A 28 -0.99 1.83 -14.93
N ILE A 29 0.20 1.67 -15.50
CA ILE A 29 1.02 2.77 -16.04
C ILE A 29 0.24 3.58 -17.09
N PHE A 30 -0.48 2.89 -17.98
CA PHE A 30 -1.25 3.58 -19.02
C PHE A 30 -2.32 4.52 -18.45
N GLN A 31 -3.03 4.09 -17.41
CA GLN A 31 -4.03 4.91 -16.73
C GLN A 31 -3.40 6.14 -16.07
N VAL A 32 -2.20 5.99 -15.49
CA VAL A 32 -1.46 7.10 -14.88
C VAL A 32 -1.03 8.10 -15.95
N ILE A 33 -0.45 7.64 -17.06
CA ILE A 33 -0.05 8.50 -18.17
C ILE A 33 -1.26 9.27 -18.72
N ARG A 34 -2.38 8.57 -18.92
CA ARG A 34 -3.62 9.20 -19.40
C ARG A 34 -4.13 10.27 -18.45
N ALA A 35 -4.12 10.01 -17.14
CA ALA A 35 -4.56 10.97 -16.14
C ALA A 35 -3.69 12.24 -16.13
N ILE A 36 -2.36 12.07 -16.22
CA ILE A 36 -1.43 13.20 -16.30
C ILE A 36 -1.66 14.01 -17.60
N GLN A 37 -1.78 13.33 -18.74
CA GLN A 37 -1.99 13.99 -20.04
C GLN A 37 -3.33 14.70 -20.16
N SER A 38 -4.37 14.22 -19.46
CA SER A 38 -5.68 14.88 -19.42
C SER A 38 -5.73 16.10 -18.49
N GLY A 39 -4.61 16.48 -17.86
CA GLY A 39 -4.54 17.63 -16.96
C GLY A 39 -5.09 17.38 -15.56
N GLU A 40 -5.34 16.12 -15.20
CA GLU A 40 -5.77 15.79 -13.84
C GLU A 40 -4.64 16.00 -12.83
N ARG A 41 -4.98 16.43 -11.63
CA ARG A 41 -4.00 16.56 -10.53
C ARG A 41 -3.69 15.21 -9.94
N VAL A 42 -2.60 14.59 -10.40
CA VAL A 42 -2.14 13.28 -9.97
C VAL A 42 -1.03 13.44 -8.93
N TYR A 43 -1.21 12.83 -7.76
CA TYR A 43 -0.25 12.84 -6.66
C TYR A 43 0.36 11.45 -6.50
N ALA A 44 1.68 11.38 -6.30
CA ALA A 44 2.37 10.13 -6.02
C ALA A 44 2.47 9.88 -4.51
N ALA A 45 2.08 8.70 -4.06
CA ALA A 45 2.36 8.16 -2.74
C ALA A 45 3.43 7.06 -2.90
N VAL A 46 4.67 7.32 -2.47
CA VAL A 46 5.82 6.45 -2.74
C VAL A 46 6.14 5.58 -1.53
N ALA A 47 6.22 4.27 -1.77
CA ALA A 47 6.58 3.31 -0.73
C ALA A 47 8.04 3.48 -0.26
N PRO A 48 8.36 3.24 1.03
CA PRO A 48 9.73 3.35 1.56
C PRO A 48 10.74 2.44 0.85
N ALA A 49 10.26 1.41 0.16
CA ALA A 49 11.10 0.46 -0.59
C ALA A 49 11.95 1.10 -1.71
N PHE A 50 11.72 2.36 -2.05
CA PHE A 50 12.56 3.07 -3.03
C PHE A 50 13.99 3.34 -2.54
N VAL A 51 14.19 3.39 -1.22
CA VAL A 51 15.49 3.67 -0.62
C VAL A 51 16.52 2.64 -1.07
N GLY A 52 17.63 3.11 -1.62
CA GLY A 52 18.71 2.26 -2.13
C GLY A 52 18.48 1.67 -3.53
N GLN A 53 17.28 1.76 -4.12
CA GLN A 53 16.98 1.16 -5.44
C GLN A 53 17.70 1.85 -6.61
N PHE A 54 18.02 3.12 -6.48
CA PHE A 54 18.59 3.94 -7.54
C PHE A 54 20.07 4.30 -7.28
N GLY A 55 20.70 3.58 -6.34
CA GLY A 55 22.08 3.78 -5.93
C GLY A 55 22.30 4.96 -4.96
N PRO A 56 23.53 5.07 -4.39
CA PRO A 56 23.77 5.95 -3.24
C PRO A 56 23.72 7.45 -3.54
N LYS A 57 23.74 7.82 -4.82
CA LYS A 57 23.69 9.24 -5.24
C LYS A 57 22.26 9.78 -5.39
N VAL A 58 21.25 8.91 -5.27
CA VAL A 58 19.84 9.30 -5.38
C VAL A 58 19.23 9.47 -3.99
N THR A 59 19.03 10.73 -3.62
CA THR A 59 18.37 11.11 -2.36
C THR A 59 16.85 11.14 -2.54
N PRO A 60 16.06 11.09 -1.46
CA PRO A 60 14.60 11.28 -1.52
C PRO A 60 14.20 12.56 -2.27
N GLY A 61 14.92 13.68 -2.05
CA GLY A 61 14.66 14.92 -2.76
C GLY A 61 14.88 14.82 -4.27
N LYS A 62 15.89 14.08 -4.74
CA LYS A 62 16.11 13.83 -6.16
C LYS A 62 14.99 12.96 -6.76
N LEU A 63 14.54 11.94 -6.03
CA LEU A 63 13.42 11.11 -6.45
C LEU A 63 12.15 11.95 -6.58
N ARG A 64 11.84 12.77 -5.56
CA ARG A 64 10.70 13.68 -5.58
C ARG A 64 10.73 14.61 -6.80
N ALA A 65 11.89 15.22 -7.07
CA ALA A 65 12.05 16.08 -8.24
C ALA A 65 11.84 15.32 -9.55
N ALA A 66 12.39 14.13 -9.69
CA ALA A 66 12.23 13.30 -10.88
C ALA A 66 10.76 12.90 -11.11
N VAL A 67 10.05 12.47 -10.07
CA VAL A 67 8.63 12.10 -10.17
C VAL A 67 7.77 13.32 -10.55
N LYS A 68 8.08 14.51 -10.02
CA LYS A 68 7.41 15.75 -10.44
C LYS A 68 7.67 16.08 -11.91
N GLN A 69 8.87 15.84 -12.42
CA GLN A 69 9.19 16.01 -13.85
C GLN A 69 8.40 15.06 -14.77
N LEU A 70 7.94 13.91 -14.26
CA LEU A 70 7.05 13.01 -14.99
C LEU A 70 5.60 13.54 -15.10
N GLY A 71 5.28 14.66 -14.44
CA GLY A 71 3.97 15.30 -14.51
C GLY A 71 3.09 15.09 -13.26
N PHE A 72 3.61 14.49 -12.20
CA PHE A 72 2.89 14.45 -10.92
C PHE A 72 2.84 15.83 -10.27
N ALA A 73 1.69 16.16 -9.68
CA ALA A 73 1.49 17.45 -8.99
C ALA A 73 2.37 17.56 -7.74
N ASP A 74 2.46 16.50 -6.95
CA ASP A 74 3.43 16.39 -5.85
C ASP A 74 3.66 14.91 -5.47
N VAL A 75 4.62 14.69 -4.51
CA VAL A 75 5.08 13.38 -4.08
C VAL A 75 5.06 13.31 -2.56
N PHE A 76 4.44 12.29 -2.01
CA PHE A 76 4.34 12.01 -0.58
C PHE A 76 5.01 10.69 -0.24
N GLU A 77 5.79 10.67 0.82
CA GLU A 77 6.40 9.44 1.33
C GLU A 77 5.42 8.71 2.23
N VAL A 78 5.09 7.47 1.89
CA VAL A 78 4.17 6.63 2.68
C VAL A 78 4.75 6.28 4.06
N ALA A 79 6.05 6.48 4.27
CA ALA A 79 6.68 6.36 5.58
C ALA A 79 6.05 7.27 6.64
N ILE A 80 5.63 8.49 6.26
CA ILE A 80 4.93 9.41 7.18
C ILE A 80 3.60 8.81 7.63
N GLY A 81 2.85 8.21 6.69
CA GLY A 81 1.63 7.47 7.03
C GLY A 81 1.91 6.24 7.90
N ALA A 82 3.08 5.62 7.75
CA ALA A 82 3.48 4.48 8.59
C ALA A 82 3.73 4.90 10.04
N ASP A 83 4.38 6.04 10.28
CA ASP A 83 4.60 6.57 11.63
C ASP A 83 3.26 6.87 12.33
N LEU A 84 2.32 7.48 11.61
CA LEU A 84 0.97 7.77 12.15
C LEU A 84 0.20 6.48 12.44
N CYS A 85 0.26 5.48 11.55
CA CYS A 85 -0.38 4.17 11.78
C CYS A 85 0.23 3.46 12.99
N ALA A 86 1.56 3.50 13.12
CA ALA A 86 2.25 2.86 14.24
C ALA A 86 1.87 3.50 15.59
N THR A 87 1.72 4.82 15.63
CA THR A 87 1.26 5.53 16.82
C THR A 87 -0.16 5.09 17.19
N GLN A 88 -1.08 5.04 16.22
CA GLN A 88 -2.46 4.61 16.47
C GLN A 88 -2.52 3.14 16.92
N GLU A 89 -1.80 2.25 16.25
CA GLU A 89 -1.78 0.82 16.63
C GLU A 89 -1.16 0.61 18.02
N ALA A 90 -0.16 1.41 18.39
CA ALA A 90 0.43 1.34 19.75
C ALA A 90 -0.56 1.80 20.83
N GLU A 91 -1.33 2.85 20.59
CA GLU A 91 -2.38 3.31 21.49
C GLU A 91 -3.50 2.26 21.64
N ASP A 92 -3.93 1.67 20.52
CA ASP A 92 -4.94 0.61 20.53
C ASP A 92 -4.41 -0.63 21.26
N PHE A 93 -3.15 -1.02 21.02
CA PHE A 93 -2.53 -2.15 21.73
C PHE A 93 -2.52 -1.96 23.25
N VAL A 94 -2.07 -0.80 23.72
CA VAL A 94 -2.03 -0.50 25.17
C VAL A 94 -3.42 -0.48 25.79
N ARG A 95 -4.44 -0.07 25.04
CA ARG A 95 -5.82 -0.02 25.51
C ARG A 95 -6.49 -1.39 25.57
N GLU A 96 -6.22 -2.26 24.59
CA GLU A 96 -6.99 -3.46 24.34
C GLU A 96 -6.29 -4.76 24.80
N VAL A 97 -4.95 -4.76 24.92
CA VAL A 97 -4.18 -5.96 25.28
C VAL A 97 -3.59 -5.81 26.70
N PRO A 98 -3.77 -6.80 27.59
CA PRO A 98 -4.45 -8.10 27.39
C PRO A 98 -5.95 -8.09 27.74
N GLU A 99 -6.52 -6.96 28.18
CA GLU A 99 -7.84 -6.90 28.82
C GLU A 99 -9.00 -7.34 27.90
N GLU A 100 -8.98 -6.85 26.65
CA GLU A 100 -10.01 -7.15 25.67
C GLU A 100 -9.55 -8.19 24.64
N LEU A 101 -8.27 -8.16 24.28
CA LEU A 101 -7.67 -9.04 23.29
C LEU A 101 -6.47 -9.81 23.90
N PRO A 102 -6.30 -11.10 23.62
CA PRO A 102 -5.14 -11.86 24.07
C PRO A 102 -3.83 -11.41 23.39
N PHE A 103 -3.92 -10.85 22.20
CA PHE A 103 -2.85 -10.26 21.41
C PHE A 103 -3.44 -9.39 20.31
N MET A 104 -2.61 -8.54 19.69
CA MET A 104 -3.00 -7.76 18.50
C MET A 104 -2.05 -8.05 17.35
N GLY A 105 -2.62 -8.42 16.18
CA GLY A 105 -1.89 -8.54 14.94
C GLY A 105 -2.03 -7.26 14.11
N THR A 106 -0.92 -6.71 13.59
CA THR A 106 -0.96 -5.50 12.76
C THR A 106 -1.65 -5.74 11.42
N SER A 107 -2.21 -4.71 10.81
CA SER A 107 -2.96 -4.81 9.55
C SER A 107 -2.28 -4.17 8.34
N CYS A 108 -1.04 -3.70 8.47
CA CYS A 108 -0.33 -2.97 7.42
C CYS A 108 -0.11 -3.78 6.12
N CYS A 109 -0.15 -5.13 6.17
CA CYS A 109 -0.06 -6.01 5.02
C CYS A 109 -1.43 -6.61 4.65
N PRO A 110 -2.07 -6.22 3.53
CA PRO A 110 -3.38 -6.75 3.16
C PRO A 110 -3.39 -8.26 2.89
N ALA A 111 -2.29 -8.82 2.35
CA ALA A 111 -2.18 -10.27 2.15
C ALA A 111 -2.13 -11.02 3.47
N TRP A 112 -1.38 -10.52 4.44
CA TRP A 112 -1.33 -11.07 5.80
C TRP A 112 -2.71 -11.03 6.47
N SER A 113 -3.38 -9.88 6.47
CA SER A 113 -4.69 -9.72 7.12
C SER A 113 -5.74 -10.64 6.51
N VAL A 114 -5.76 -10.79 5.18
CA VAL A 114 -6.67 -11.71 4.50
C VAL A 114 -6.33 -13.16 4.81
N MET A 115 -5.05 -13.52 4.82
CA MET A 115 -4.59 -14.87 5.15
C MET A 115 -4.96 -15.24 6.59
N ALA A 116 -4.65 -14.38 7.54
CA ALA A 116 -4.95 -14.59 8.95
C ALA A 116 -6.45 -14.81 9.18
N LYS A 117 -7.29 -13.96 8.60
CA LYS A 117 -8.76 -14.09 8.70
C LYS A 117 -9.31 -15.36 8.04
N LYS A 118 -8.68 -15.84 6.97
CA LYS A 118 -9.12 -17.08 6.28
C LYS A 118 -8.65 -18.35 7.00
N LEU A 119 -7.43 -18.37 7.51
CA LEU A 119 -6.82 -19.57 8.13
C LEU A 119 -7.07 -19.66 9.63
N HIS A 120 -7.28 -18.53 10.29
CA HIS A 120 -7.49 -18.42 11.73
C HIS A 120 -8.72 -17.56 12.05
N PRO A 121 -9.94 -17.97 11.62
CA PRO A 121 -11.15 -17.17 11.79
C PRO A 121 -11.45 -16.85 13.26
N ASP A 122 -11.10 -17.76 14.17
CA ASP A 122 -11.31 -17.59 15.61
C ASP A 122 -10.49 -16.41 16.20
N HIS A 123 -9.39 -16.06 15.55
CA HIS A 123 -8.52 -14.92 15.91
C HIS A 123 -8.65 -13.71 14.97
N ALA A 124 -9.63 -13.72 14.08
CA ALA A 124 -9.82 -12.63 13.11
C ALA A 124 -10.07 -11.27 13.78
N HIS A 125 -10.69 -11.28 14.97
CA HIS A 125 -10.96 -10.10 15.79
C HIS A 125 -9.70 -9.50 16.42
N CYS A 126 -8.61 -10.26 16.53
CA CYS A 126 -7.32 -9.77 17.03
C CYS A 126 -6.51 -9.03 15.97
N ILE A 127 -6.99 -8.95 14.72
CA ILE A 127 -6.29 -8.19 13.67
C ILE A 127 -6.75 -6.73 13.72
N SER A 128 -5.78 -5.84 13.93
CA SER A 128 -6.00 -4.39 13.99
C SER A 128 -6.86 -3.90 12.80
N MET A 129 -7.76 -3.00 13.08
CA MET A 129 -8.60 -2.31 12.09
C MET A 129 -8.02 -0.96 11.66
N ALA A 130 -6.83 -0.60 12.13
CA ALA A 130 -6.14 0.61 11.71
C ALA A 130 -5.95 0.63 10.20
N LEU A 131 -5.97 1.83 9.62
CA LEU A 131 -5.71 2.01 8.20
C LEU A 131 -4.27 1.61 7.89
N THR A 132 -4.06 1.03 6.71
CA THR A 132 -2.67 0.80 6.28
C THR A 132 -1.99 2.13 5.95
N PRO A 133 -0.66 2.21 6.04
CA PRO A 133 0.09 3.43 5.69
C PRO A 133 -0.26 4.00 4.31
N MET A 134 -0.42 3.15 3.31
CA MET A 134 -0.82 3.56 1.96
C MET A 134 -2.20 4.23 1.96
N THR A 135 -3.17 3.61 2.59
CA THR A 135 -4.55 4.11 2.62
C THR A 135 -4.64 5.40 3.43
N LEU A 136 -3.96 5.46 4.58
CA LEU A 136 -3.90 6.68 5.38
C LEU A 136 -3.27 7.84 4.61
N THR A 137 -2.11 7.64 4.01
CA THR A 137 -1.45 8.66 3.18
C THR A 137 -2.37 9.14 2.05
N ALA A 138 -3.04 8.22 1.36
CA ALA A 138 -3.97 8.57 0.29
C ALA A 138 -5.17 9.38 0.79
N ARG A 139 -5.70 9.07 1.98
CA ARG A 139 -6.78 9.84 2.61
C ARG A 139 -6.33 11.23 3.03
N LEU A 140 -5.13 11.37 3.59
CA LEU A 140 -4.56 12.68 3.95
C LEU A 140 -4.39 13.56 2.71
N ILE A 141 -3.84 13.02 1.62
CA ILE A 141 -3.72 13.75 0.34
C ILE A 141 -5.09 14.19 -0.16
N LYS A 142 -6.10 13.32 -0.11
CA LYS A 142 -7.45 13.67 -0.55
C LYS A 142 -8.19 14.63 0.38
N HIS A 143 -7.84 14.65 1.65
CA HIS A 143 -8.37 15.62 2.60
C HIS A 143 -7.90 17.04 2.24
N GLU A 144 -6.62 17.20 1.94
CA GLU A 144 -6.04 18.48 1.51
C GLU A 144 -6.43 18.83 0.06
N HIS A 145 -6.59 17.82 -0.78
CA HIS A 145 -6.85 17.94 -2.21
C HIS A 145 -8.03 17.04 -2.63
N PRO A 146 -9.29 17.40 -2.39
CA PRO A 146 -10.46 16.52 -2.58
C PRO A 146 -10.59 15.91 -3.99
N ASN A 147 -10.15 16.64 -5.03
CA ASN A 147 -10.20 16.18 -6.43
C ASN A 147 -8.90 15.47 -6.88
N ALA A 148 -7.98 15.18 -5.97
CA ALA A 148 -6.71 14.53 -6.30
C ALA A 148 -6.92 13.09 -6.77
N LYS A 149 -6.21 12.69 -7.81
CA LYS A 149 -5.93 11.28 -8.08
C LYS A 149 -4.65 10.87 -7.37
N VAL A 150 -4.74 9.89 -6.51
CA VAL A 150 -3.58 9.39 -5.77
C VAL A 150 -3.10 8.09 -6.41
N VAL A 151 -1.82 8.03 -6.74
CA VAL A 151 -1.16 6.86 -7.31
C VAL A 151 -0.12 6.35 -6.33
N PHE A 152 -0.32 5.13 -5.86
CA PHE A 152 0.69 4.45 -5.04
C PHE A 152 1.77 3.85 -5.93
N ILE A 153 3.02 4.19 -5.64
CA ILE A 153 4.21 3.65 -6.32
C ILE A 153 4.95 2.76 -5.34
N GLY A 154 4.91 1.46 -5.57
CA GLY A 154 5.54 0.48 -4.68
C GLY A 154 5.51 -0.94 -5.24
N PRO A 155 6.31 -1.86 -4.66
CA PRO A 155 6.53 -3.20 -5.21
C PRO A 155 5.48 -4.24 -4.80
N CYS A 156 4.46 -3.88 -4.03
CA CYS A 156 3.56 -4.84 -3.38
C CYS A 156 2.30 -5.12 -4.20
N ALA A 157 2.13 -6.36 -4.67
CA ALA A 157 0.94 -6.80 -5.40
C ALA A 157 -0.35 -6.72 -4.54
N ALA A 158 -0.26 -7.03 -3.23
CA ALA A 158 -1.42 -6.98 -2.34
C ALA A 158 -1.99 -5.56 -2.17
N LYS A 159 -1.17 -4.52 -2.32
CA LYS A 159 -1.61 -3.13 -2.28
C LYS A 159 -2.54 -2.76 -3.44
N LYS A 160 -2.48 -3.45 -4.57
CA LYS A 160 -3.45 -3.27 -5.67
C LYS A 160 -4.84 -3.74 -5.27
N LEU A 161 -4.94 -4.87 -4.56
CA LEU A 161 -6.21 -5.34 -4.04
C LEU A 161 -6.81 -4.35 -3.04
N GLU A 162 -5.98 -3.80 -2.17
CA GLU A 162 -6.40 -2.79 -1.20
C GLU A 162 -6.88 -1.50 -1.88
N ALA A 163 -6.15 -1.01 -2.87
CA ALA A 163 -6.52 0.19 -3.63
C ALA A 163 -7.85 0.04 -4.40
N MET A 164 -8.27 -1.18 -4.72
CA MET A 164 -9.54 -1.47 -5.40
C MET A 164 -10.73 -1.63 -4.44
N ARG A 165 -10.50 -1.73 -3.13
CA ARG A 165 -11.60 -1.79 -2.15
C ARG A 165 -12.25 -0.42 -2.02
N LYS A 166 -13.58 -0.43 -2.08
CA LYS A 166 -14.40 0.78 -1.87
C LYS A 166 -14.63 1.04 -0.40
#